data_706d867b0770a8689a34bf94f1185695
#
_entry.id   706d867b0770a8689a34bf94f1185695
#
_cell.length_a   1.000
_cell.length_b   1.000
_cell.length_c   1.000
_cell.angle_alpha   90.00
_cell.angle_beta   90.00
_cell.angle_gamma   90.00
#
_symmetry.space_group_name_H-M   'P 1'
#
loop_
_entity.id
_entity.type
_entity.pdbx_description
1 polymer ?
#
loop_
_entity_poly.entity_id
_entity_poly.type
_entity_poly.pdbx_seq_one_letter_code
_entity_poly.pdbx_strand_id
1 'polypeptide(L)'
;MKMYSDNNYDQFKDHVDVGDYNSARRFLVCFLYINDVSVGGQTNFPKLDYAVAPVRGRILLFPATWQWRHAGLPPVSGRKYIVGTYLHYV
;
A
#
# COMPACT_ATOMS: atom_id res chain seq x y z
N MET A 1 3.92 -11.37 -0.64
CA MET A 1 4.87 -10.27 -0.93
C MET A 1 4.60 -9.74 -2.33
N LYS A 2 4.74 -8.44 -2.50
CA LYS A 2 4.54 -7.78 -3.78
C LYS A 2 5.83 -7.11 -4.21
N MET A 3 6.11 -7.15 -5.53
CA MET A 3 7.27 -6.51 -6.12
C MET A 3 6.80 -5.54 -7.21
N TYR A 4 7.36 -4.33 -7.19
CA TYR A 4 7.10 -3.30 -8.18
C TYR A 4 8.41 -2.97 -8.88
N SER A 5 8.43 -3.06 -10.21
CA SER A 5 9.59 -2.68 -11.02
C SER A 5 9.62 -1.17 -11.28
N ASP A 6 10.81 -0.65 -11.56
CA ASP A 6 11.05 0.77 -11.79
C ASP A 6 10.78 1.20 -13.25
N ASN A 7 9.73 0.62 -13.85
CA ASN A 7 9.36 0.88 -15.24
C ASN A 7 8.26 1.94 -15.40
N ASN A 8 7.83 2.56 -14.31
CA ASN A 8 6.72 3.53 -14.23
C ASN A 8 5.34 2.97 -14.57
N TYR A 9 5.23 1.66 -14.74
CA TYR A 9 3.94 1.01 -15.04
C TYR A 9 3.44 0.15 -13.88
N ASP A 10 4.35 -0.41 -13.07
CA ASP A 10 3.98 -1.28 -11.97
C ASP A 10 3.47 -0.45 -10.81
N GLN A 11 2.16 -0.50 -10.59
CA GLN A 11 1.49 0.21 -9.50
C GLN A 11 0.19 -0.48 -9.12
N PHE A 12 -0.25 -0.28 -7.88
CA PHE A 12 -1.63 -0.53 -7.51
C PHE A 12 -2.44 0.74 -7.75
N LYS A 13 -3.52 0.61 -8.52
CA LYS A 13 -4.42 1.73 -8.75
C LYS A 13 -5.14 2.08 -7.46
N ASP A 14 -5.60 3.33 -7.40
CA ASP A 14 -6.38 3.82 -6.27
C ASP A 14 -7.58 2.91 -5.99
N HIS A 15 -7.68 2.43 -4.75
CA HIS A 15 -8.70 1.46 -4.35
C HIS A 15 -8.96 1.50 -2.85
N VAL A 16 -9.98 0.78 -2.40
CA VAL A 16 -10.23 0.48 -1.00
C VAL A 16 -10.12 -1.02 -0.78
N ASP A 17 -9.79 -1.43 0.44
CA ASP A 17 -9.56 -2.85 0.76
C ASP A 17 -10.84 -3.61 1.14
N VAL A 18 -11.94 -2.90 1.35
CA VAL A 18 -13.24 -3.50 1.59
C VAL A 18 -14.15 -3.14 0.42
N GLY A 19 -14.43 -4.11 -0.44
CA GLY A 19 -15.22 -3.88 -1.65
C GLY A 19 -16.36 -4.88 -1.86
N ASP A 20 -16.44 -5.94 -1.04
CA ASP A 20 -17.46 -6.97 -1.18
C ASP A 20 -17.75 -7.63 0.19
N TYR A 21 -18.66 -8.60 0.17
CA TYR A 21 -19.09 -9.31 1.39
C TYR A 21 -17.89 -10.04 2.05
N ASN A 22 -17.05 -10.71 1.27
CA ASN A 22 -15.94 -11.48 1.82
C ASN A 22 -14.87 -10.57 2.43
N SER A 23 -14.59 -9.43 1.82
CA SER A 23 -13.60 -8.48 2.34
C SER A 23 -14.16 -7.60 3.47
N ALA A 24 -15.46 -7.62 3.72
CA ALA A 24 -16.10 -6.77 4.74
C ALA A 24 -15.62 -7.09 6.16
N ARG A 25 -15.01 -8.25 6.39
CA ARG A 25 -14.45 -8.61 7.70
C ARG A 25 -13.09 -7.97 7.96
N ARG A 26 -12.47 -7.39 6.96
CA ARG A 26 -11.16 -6.72 7.09
C ARG A 26 -11.36 -5.40 7.81
N PHE A 27 -10.58 -5.17 8.86
CA PHE A 27 -10.67 -3.90 9.59
C PHE A 27 -9.34 -3.15 9.62
N LEU A 28 -8.23 -3.81 9.36
CA LEU A 28 -6.92 -3.17 9.40
C LEU A 28 -6.04 -3.74 8.31
N VAL A 29 -5.33 -2.84 7.63
CA VAL A 29 -4.30 -3.17 6.64
C VAL A 29 -2.94 -2.99 7.30
N CYS A 30 -2.03 -3.93 7.07
CA CYS A 30 -0.65 -3.85 7.54
C CYS A 30 0.29 -4.06 6.36
N PHE A 31 1.13 -3.07 6.09
CA PHE A 31 2.20 -3.17 5.09
C PHE A 31 3.55 -3.11 5.78
N LEU A 32 4.46 -3.99 5.38
CA LEU A 32 5.86 -3.93 5.76
C LEU A 32 6.70 -3.64 4.50
N TYR A 33 7.46 -2.55 4.53
CA TYR A 33 8.37 -2.20 3.44
C TYR A 33 9.68 -2.96 3.64
N ILE A 34 10.07 -3.73 2.62
CA ILE A 34 11.23 -4.63 2.70
C ILE A 34 12.52 -3.88 2.34
N ASN A 35 12.42 -2.89 1.46
CA ASN A 35 13.60 -2.14 0.99
C ASN A 35 13.30 -0.66 0.85
N ASP A 36 14.37 0.13 0.78
CA ASP A 36 14.28 1.56 0.48
C ASP A 36 14.06 1.78 -1.01
N VAL A 37 13.20 2.76 -1.34
CA VAL A 37 13.11 3.33 -2.68
C VAL A 37 13.19 4.83 -2.52
N SER A 38 14.22 5.45 -3.09
CA SER A 38 14.48 6.87 -2.86
C SER A 38 13.61 7.79 -3.71
N VAL A 39 13.12 7.31 -4.86
CA VAL A 39 12.24 8.11 -5.74
C VAL A 39 11.06 7.26 -6.16
N GLY A 40 9.87 7.77 -5.94
CA GLY A 40 8.63 7.07 -6.28
C GLY A 40 8.27 5.98 -5.27
N GLY A 41 7.33 5.13 -5.62
CA GLY A 41 6.95 3.97 -4.84
C GLY A 41 6.14 4.25 -3.57
N GLN A 42 5.71 5.48 -3.33
CA GLN A 42 4.94 5.83 -2.14
C GLN A 42 3.59 5.12 -2.12
N THR A 43 3.09 4.85 -0.92
CA THR A 43 1.68 4.53 -0.70
C THR A 43 0.95 5.85 -0.52
N ASN A 44 0.05 6.17 -1.44
CA ASN A 44 -0.62 7.46 -1.50
C ASN A 44 -2.07 7.35 -1.08
N PHE A 45 -2.50 8.28 -0.21
CA PHE A 45 -3.88 8.43 0.22
C PHE A 45 -4.42 9.76 -0.32
N PRO A 46 -4.95 9.79 -1.54
CA PRO A 46 -5.27 11.06 -2.22
C PRO A 46 -6.32 11.88 -1.49
N LYS A 47 -7.32 11.25 -0.85
CA LYS A 47 -8.35 11.99 -0.11
C LYS A 47 -7.82 12.65 1.16
N LEU A 48 -6.70 12.15 1.69
CA LEU A 48 -6.07 12.69 2.89
C LEU A 48 -4.87 13.57 2.56
N ASP A 49 -4.54 13.68 1.28
CA ASP A 49 -3.35 14.40 0.80
C ASP A 49 -2.10 13.96 1.57
N TYR A 50 -1.92 12.64 1.67
CA TYR A 50 -0.86 12.05 2.46
C TYR A 50 -0.22 10.88 1.71
N ALA A 51 1.11 10.82 1.74
CA ALA A 51 1.87 9.75 1.11
C ALA A 51 2.95 9.23 2.05
N VAL A 52 3.14 7.91 2.03
CA VAL A 52 4.13 7.24 2.88
C VAL A 52 5.25 6.73 1.99
N ALA A 53 6.48 7.18 2.26
CA ALA A 53 7.65 6.74 1.52
C ALA A 53 8.02 5.30 1.87
N PRO A 54 8.48 4.51 0.88
CA PRO A 54 8.92 3.13 1.11
C PRO A 54 10.32 3.13 1.73
N VAL A 55 10.37 2.96 3.04
CA VAL A 55 11.61 2.92 3.82
C VAL A 55 11.73 1.53 4.45
N ARG A 56 12.88 0.91 4.27
CA ARG A 56 13.16 -0.43 4.79
C ARG A 56 12.80 -0.54 6.28
N GLY A 57 12.02 -1.55 6.62
CA GLY A 57 11.60 -1.81 8.00
C GLY A 57 10.40 -1.00 8.48
N ARG A 58 9.92 -0.06 7.67
CA ARG A 58 8.73 0.72 8.02
C ARG A 58 7.49 -0.16 7.96
N ILE A 59 6.65 -0.02 8.96
CA ILE A 59 5.34 -0.68 9.00
C ILE A 59 4.28 0.39 8.90
N LEU A 60 3.34 0.22 7.98
CA LEU A 60 2.21 1.12 7.79
C LEU A 60 0.93 0.38 8.16
N LEU A 61 0.17 0.94 9.10
CA LEU A 61 -1.12 0.40 9.53
C LEU A 61 -2.20 1.43 9.23
N PHE A 62 -3.30 0.99 8.63
CA PHE A 62 -4.44 1.88 8.41
C PHE A 62 -5.73 1.06 8.30
N PRO A 63 -6.89 1.68 8.62
CA PRO A 63 -8.17 1.00 8.50
C PRO A 63 -8.48 0.61 7.05
N ALA A 64 -9.13 -0.54 6.86
CA ALA A 64 -9.44 -1.09 5.54
C ALA A 64 -10.73 -0.51 4.93
N THR A 65 -11.15 0.65 5.36
CA THR A 65 -12.45 1.24 5.00
C THR A 65 -12.30 2.30 3.91
N TRP A 66 -13.45 2.78 3.39
CA TRP A 66 -13.51 3.66 2.23
C TRP A 66 -12.79 5.02 2.43
N GLN A 67 -12.67 5.50 3.67
CA GLN A 67 -11.94 6.75 3.95
C GLN A 67 -10.46 6.64 3.64
N TRP A 68 -9.93 5.43 3.57
CA TRP A 68 -8.51 5.15 3.39
C TRP A 68 -8.22 4.59 2.01
N ARG A 69 -8.90 5.14 1.01
CA ARG A 69 -8.60 4.83 -0.39
C ARG A 69 -7.14 5.17 -0.69
N HIS A 70 -6.45 4.25 -1.34
CA HIS A 70 -5.00 4.39 -1.52
C HIS A 70 -4.54 3.79 -2.85
N ALA A 71 -3.33 4.15 -3.23
CA ALA A 71 -2.65 3.60 -4.39
C ALA A 71 -1.17 3.38 -4.06
N GLY A 72 -0.59 2.32 -4.58
CA GLY A 72 0.85 2.13 -4.58
C GLY A 72 1.42 2.79 -5.83
N LEU A 73 2.12 3.89 -5.67
CA LEU A 73 2.70 4.60 -6.79
C LEU A 73 3.88 3.83 -7.38
N PRO A 74 4.15 3.97 -8.69
CA PRO A 74 5.25 3.25 -9.31
C PRO A 74 6.60 3.73 -8.76
N PRO A 75 7.54 2.80 -8.47
CA PRO A 75 8.88 3.19 -8.08
C PRO A 75 9.66 3.73 -9.28
N VAL A 76 10.56 4.68 -9.04
CA VAL A 76 11.37 5.30 -10.08
C VAL A 76 12.84 4.92 -9.93
N SER A 77 13.36 4.86 -8.69
CA SER A 77 14.79 4.66 -8.44
C SER A 77 15.21 3.20 -8.27
N GLY A 78 14.28 2.25 -8.39
CA GLY A 78 14.58 0.84 -8.22
C GLY A 78 13.33 0.04 -7.94
N ARG A 79 13.49 -1.26 -7.65
CA ARG A 79 12.38 -2.14 -7.33
C ARG A 79 11.89 -1.91 -5.92
N LYS A 80 10.58 -2.04 -5.72
CA LYS A 80 9.95 -1.97 -4.40
C LYS A 80 9.39 -3.34 -4.02
N TYR A 81 9.69 -3.77 -2.80
CA TYR A 81 9.14 -5.00 -2.24
C TYR A 81 8.36 -4.67 -0.98
N ILE A 82 7.14 -5.17 -0.88
CA ILE A 82 6.32 -5.03 0.32
C ILE A 82 5.67 -6.36 0.69
N VAL A 83 5.41 -6.53 1.97
CA VAL A 83 4.58 -7.61 2.50
C VAL A 83 3.31 -6.97 3.03
N GLY A 84 2.16 -7.43 2.53
CA GLY A 84 0.87 -6.91 2.94
C GLY A 84 -0.01 -7.99 3.54
N THR A 85 -0.75 -7.64 4.56
CA THR A 85 -1.74 -8.51 5.17
C THR A 85 -2.90 -7.70 5.73
N TYR A 86 -3.95 -8.41 6.12
CA TYR A 86 -5.14 -7.81 6.72
C TYR A 86 -5.44 -8.49 8.03
N LEU A 87 -5.95 -7.73 9.00
CA LEU A 87 -6.58 -8.28 10.18
C LEU A 87 -8.09 -8.33 9.93
N HIS A 88 -8.70 -9.44 10.31
CA HIS A 88 -10.10 -9.73 10.05
C HIS A 88 -10.86 -9.93 11.34
N TYR A 89 -12.14 -9.54 11.34
CA TYR A 89 -13.08 -10.00 12.34
C TYR A 89 -13.36 -11.49 12.10
N VAL A 90 -13.45 -12.25 13.16
CA VAL A 90 -13.78 -13.66 13.09
C VAL A 90 -15.30 -13.90 13.10
#